data_61d0d74828170b2abec702637f6d6f9c
#
_entry.id   61d0d74828170b2abec702637f6d6f9c
#
_cell.length_a   1.000
_cell.length_b   1.000
_cell.length_c   1.000
_cell.angle_alpha   90.00
_cell.angle_beta   90.00
_cell.angle_gamma   90.00
#
_symmetry.space_group_name_H-M   'P 1'
#
loop_
_entity.id
_entity.type
_entity.pdbx_description
1 polymer ?
#
loop_
_entity_poly.entity_id
_entity_poly.type
_entity_poly.pdbx_seq_one_letter_code
_entity_poly.pdbx_strand_id
1 'polypeptide(L)'
;MRHTINSLLFVSFISGLVLFISCSKATSVWTTTTSIPSPDDNPITDEKVALGRKLFFDKRLSLNNTVSCATCHVPEYAFTDRLVTSTGIEGRKTERNSPSILNSAFLKTVMYDAHLPTLEMQVIVPIQEHTEMGNNMKELIQKLRAIPEYQAAAKKIFNRDFDAYVLTRSISAFERTLLSFNSRFDQFSRGNKSALTADEKAGWKLFSEKLYCIQCHPAPYFTTFEAANNGLYKDFGSDKGRFRIFLDSNDIGKFKIPSLRNSELTFPYMHDGSMKSLDDVIAHYQSGGKKHKLQSKIIKPFELTNKEKQQLKSFLYSLTDTSYMRSMNFR
;
A
#
# COMPACT_ATOMS: atom_id res chain seq x y z
N MET A 1 39.46 74.49 46.20
CA MET A 1 38.15 73.83 46.21
C MET A 1 38.30 72.45 45.54
N ARG A 2 38.25 71.40 46.32
CA ARG A 2 38.44 70.02 45.88
C ARG A 2 37.06 69.41 45.75
N HIS A 3 36.70 68.94 44.54
CA HIS A 3 35.54 68.07 44.32
C HIS A 3 35.97 66.62 44.22
N THR A 4 35.57 65.83 45.20
CA THR A 4 35.69 64.37 45.22
C THR A 4 34.57 63.75 44.38
N ILE A 5 34.93 62.94 43.40
CA ILE A 5 34.00 62.15 42.59
C ILE A 5 34.01 60.73 43.21
N ASN A 6 32.85 60.33 43.74
CA ASN A 6 32.59 58.93 44.20
C ASN A 6 32.22 58.08 42.99
N SER A 7 33.04 57.07 42.70
CA SER A 7 32.72 56.05 41.72
C SER A 7 31.92 54.90 42.36
N LEU A 8 30.66 54.80 42.00
CA LEU A 8 29.81 53.62 42.32
C LEU A 8 30.07 52.51 41.30
N LEU A 9 30.60 51.42 41.79
CA LEU A 9 30.74 50.17 41.04
C LEU A 9 29.38 49.47 40.98
N PHE A 10 28.75 49.42 39.81
CA PHE A 10 27.59 48.58 39.54
C PHE A 10 28.07 47.14 39.23
N VAL A 11 27.86 46.23 40.14
CA VAL A 11 28.04 44.80 39.90
C VAL A 11 26.76 44.26 39.25
N SER A 12 26.83 44.00 37.96
CA SER A 12 25.71 43.42 37.22
C SER A 12 25.72 41.89 37.35
N PHE A 13 24.79 41.36 38.13
CA PHE A 13 24.53 39.91 38.21
C PHE A 13 23.76 39.49 36.96
N ILE A 14 24.47 38.84 36.02
CA ILE A 14 23.83 38.17 34.89
C ILE A 14 23.37 36.78 35.37
N SER A 15 22.09 36.68 35.78
CA SER A 15 21.44 35.40 36.03
C SER A 15 21.25 34.67 34.67
N GLY A 16 22.14 33.73 34.40
CA GLY A 16 22.00 32.84 33.27
C GLY A 16 20.80 31.89 33.45
N LEU A 17 19.69 32.21 32.80
CA LEU A 17 18.53 31.34 32.68
C LEU A 17 18.87 30.19 31.72
N VAL A 18 19.29 29.05 32.25
CA VAL A 18 19.47 27.82 31.46
C VAL A 18 18.10 27.27 31.13
N LEU A 19 17.63 27.58 29.93
CA LEU A 19 16.43 26.94 29.35
C LEU A 19 16.75 25.48 29.09
N PHE A 20 16.36 24.58 30.00
CA PHE A 20 16.26 23.15 29.67
C PHE A 20 15.18 22.98 28.62
N ILE A 21 15.59 22.91 27.34
CA ILE A 21 14.74 22.42 26.28
C ILE A 21 14.56 20.92 26.54
N SER A 22 13.51 20.58 27.29
CA SER A 22 13.04 19.21 27.41
C SER A 22 12.57 18.78 26.03
N CYS A 23 13.44 18.07 25.30
CA CYS A 23 13.06 17.37 24.06
C CYS A 23 12.12 16.24 24.48
N SER A 24 10.84 16.55 24.68
CA SER A 24 9.81 15.54 24.78
C SER A 24 9.81 14.78 23.46
N LYS A 25 10.36 13.55 23.49
CA LYS A 25 10.13 12.58 22.41
C LYS A 25 8.61 12.41 22.29
N ALA A 26 8.01 13.13 21.36
CA ALA A 26 6.62 12.93 21.01
C ALA A 26 6.52 11.49 20.51
N THR A 27 6.12 10.59 21.37
CA THR A 27 5.60 9.28 20.97
C THR A 27 4.30 9.60 20.26
N SER A 28 4.38 9.78 18.93
CA SER A 28 3.18 9.89 18.12
C SER A 28 2.41 8.58 18.26
N VAL A 29 1.37 8.62 19.09
CA VAL A 29 0.38 7.54 19.14
C VAL A 29 -0.29 7.56 17.77
N TRP A 30 0.00 6.55 16.96
CA TRP A 30 -0.64 6.35 15.67
C TRP A 30 -2.11 6.02 15.91
N THR A 31 -2.94 7.05 16.03
CA THR A 31 -4.39 6.89 16.00
C THR A 31 -4.76 6.52 14.57
N THR A 32 -5.33 5.35 14.37
CA THR A 32 -6.00 5.00 13.11
C THR A 32 -6.99 6.11 12.80
N THR A 33 -6.88 6.66 11.60
CA THR A 33 -7.76 7.70 11.09
C THR A 33 -9.20 7.27 11.34
N THR A 34 -9.98 8.09 12.00
CA THR A 34 -11.38 7.80 12.35
C THR A 34 -12.30 7.80 11.13
N SER A 35 -11.82 8.25 9.95
CA SER A 35 -12.60 8.26 8.71
C SER A 35 -11.80 7.61 7.57
N ILE A 36 -12.48 6.77 6.82
CA ILE A 36 -11.93 6.18 5.57
C ILE A 36 -12.07 7.25 4.47
N PRO A 37 -10.98 7.63 3.79
CA PRO A 37 -11.07 8.59 2.69
C PRO A 37 -11.99 8.11 1.57
N SER A 38 -12.91 8.96 1.12
CA SER A 38 -13.77 8.71 -0.02
C SER A 38 -13.97 10.00 -0.80
N PRO A 39 -14.14 9.96 -2.14
CA PRO A 39 -14.52 11.11 -2.92
C PRO A 39 -15.91 11.63 -2.52
N ASP A 40 -16.15 12.93 -2.69
CA ASP A 40 -17.44 13.57 -2.39
C ASP A 40 -18.57 12.97 -3.24
N ASP A 41 -18.28 12.58 -4.48
CA ASP A 41 -19.23 11.93 -5.39
C ASP A 41 -19.43 10.44 -5.15
N ASN A 42 -18.63 9.86 -4.21
CA ASN A 42 -18.75 8.44 -3.83
C ASN A 42 -18.59 8.22 -2.32
N PRO A 43 -19.43 8.82 -1.45
CA PRO A 43 -19.41 8.51 -0.03
C PRO A 43 -19.71 7.02 0.21
N ILE A 44 -19.00 6.45 1.20
CA ILE A 44 -19.15 5.03 1.57
C ILE A 44 -20.47 4.87 2.31
N THR A 45 -21.33 3.95 1.84
CA THR A 45 -22.53 3.48 2.55
C THR A 45 -22.59 1.96 2.56
N ASP A 46 -23.26 1.38 3.54
CA ASP A 46 -23.36 -0.09 3.70
C ASP A 46 -23.97 -0.75 2.45
N GLU A 47 -24.94 -0.09 1.81
CA GLU A 47 -25.58 -0.62 0.60
C GLU A 47 -24.63 -0.61 -0.59
N LYS A 48 -23.82 0.46 -0.77
CA LYS A 48 -22.79 0.50 -1.82
C LYS A 48 -21.73 -0.57 -1.58
N VAL A 49 -21.28 -0.73 -0.34
CA VAL A 49 -20.30 -1.76 0.06
C VAL A 49 -20.83 -3.15 -0.22
N ALA A 50 -22.09 -3.43 0.14
CA ALA A 50 -22.73 -4.72 -0.11
C ALA A 50 -22.82 -5.03 -1.62
N LEU A 51 -23.25 -4.06 -2.42
CA LEU A 51 -23.31 -4.20 -3.88
C LEU A 51 -21.91 -4.37 -4.47
N GLY A 52 -20.95 -3.56 -4.02
CA GLY A 52 -19.55 -3.63 -4.47
C GLY A 52 -18.92 -4.98 -4.15
N ARG A 53 -19.13 -5.49 -2.93
CA ARG A 53 -18.69 -6.83 -2.56
C ARG A 53 -19.26 -7.89 -3.50
N LYS A 54 -20.58 -7.85 -3.76
CA LYS A 54 -21.21 -8.80 -4.67
C LYS A 54 -20.60 -8.76 -6.07
N LEU A 55 -20.37 -7.56 -6.61
CA LEU A 55 -19.74 -7.37 -7.91
C LEU A 55 -18.28 -7.83 -7.92
N PHE A 56 -17.50 -7.57 -6.86
CA PHE A 56 -16.11 -7.99 -6.73
C PHE A 56 -15.91 -9.50 -6.85
N PHE A 57 -16.88 -10.29 -6.36
CA PHE A 57 -16.85 -11.76 -6.45
C PHE A 57 -17.59 -12.32 -7.66
N ASP A 58 -18.22 -11.47 -8.49
CA ASP A 58 -19.04 -11.93 -9.62
C ASP A 58 -18.21 -12.19 -10.88
N LYS A 59 -18.09 -13.45 -11.25
CA LYS A 59 -17.40 -13.87 -12.46
C LYS A 59 -18.03 -13.36 -13.75
N ARG A 60 -19.29 -12.94 -13.73
CA ARG A 60 -20.01 -12.36 -14.88
C ARG A 60 -19.40 -11.03 -15.34
N LEU A 61 -18.48 -10.44 -14.55
CA LEU A 61 -17.74 -9.25 -14.95
C LEU A 61 -16.73 -9.56 -16.09
N SER A 62 -16.24 -10.78 -16.20
CA SER A 62 -15.38 -11.18 -17.32
C SER A 62 -16.18 -11.56 -18.56
N LEU A 63 -15.50 -11.51 -19.70
CA LEU A 63 -16.11 -11.80 -21.01
C LEU A 63 -16.79 -13.18 -21.05
N ASN A 64 -16.08 -14.19 -20.58
CA ASN A 64 -16.52 -15.59 -20.60
C ASN A 64 -17.09 -16.11 -19.25
N ASN A 65 -17.33 -15.23 -18.26
CA ASN A 65 -17.87 -15.56 -16.94
C ASN A 65 -16.97 -16.49 -16.08
N THR A 66 -15.67 -16.49 -16.30
CA THR A 66 -14.75 -17.38 -15.55
C THR A 66 -13.92 -16.68 -14.49
N VAL A 67 -13.71 -15.36 -14.61
CA VAL A 67 -12.82 -14.54 -13.77
C VAL A 67 -13.61 -13.44 -13.08
N SER A 68 -13.30 -13.19 -11.82
CA SER A 68 -13.75 -12.04 -11.02
C SER A 68 -12.56 -11.32 -10.41
N CYS A 69 -12.75 -10.16 -9.78
CA CYS A 69 -11.67 -9.48 -9.04
C CYS A 69 -11.06 -10.42 -7.96
N ALA A 70 -11.92 -11.18 -7.28
CA ALA A 70 -11.49 -12.15 -6.26
C ALA A 70 -10.69 -13.36 -6.82
N THR A 71 -10.62 -13.54 -8.13
CA THR A 71 -9.77 -14.57 -8.73
C THR A 71 -8.29 -14.26 -8.56
N CYS A 72 -7.90 -12.98 -8.70
CA CYS A 72 -6.53 -12.49 -8.55
C CYS A 72 -6.29 -11.80 -7.21
N HIS A 73 -7.36 -11.35 -6.54
CA HIS A 73 -7.32 -10.72 -5.22
C HIS A 73 -8.02 -11.60 -4.19
N VAL A 74 -7.35 -12.70 -3.83
CA VAL A 74 -7.86 -13.74 -2.91
C VAL A 74 -7.76 -13.25 -1.47
N PRO A 75 -8.87 -13.14 -0.72
CA PRO A 75 -8.85 -12.59 0.63
C PRO A 75 -7.88 -13.30 1.58
N GLU A 76 -7.81 -14.62 1.53
CA GLU A 76 -6.95 -15.45 2.39
C GLU A 76 -5.47 -15.14 2.20
N TYR A 77 -5.09 -14.57 1.07
CA TYR A 77 -3.71 -14.20 0.72
C TYR A 77 -3.49 -12.69 0.76
N ALA A 78 -4.19 -12.01 1.67
CA ALA A 78 -4.16 -10.56 1.79
C ALA A 78 -4.49 -9.86 0.45
N PHE A 79 -5.46 -10.41 -0.28
CA PHE A 79 -5.90 -9.93 -1.59
C PHE A 79 -4.80 -9.91 -2.67
N THR A 80 -3.95 -10.94 -2.68
CA THR A 80 -3.11 -11.36 -3.83
C THR A 80 -3.51 -12.76 -4.25
N ASP A 81 -2.87 -13.35 -5.27
CA ASP A 81 -3.10 -14.75 -5.67
C ASP A 81 -1.91 -15.67 -5.41
N ARG A 82 -0.80 -15.12 -4.90
CA ARG A 82 0.46 -15.85 -4.66
C ARG A 82 1.07 -16.48 -5.92
N LEU A 83 0.70 -16.00 -7.09
CA LEU A 83 1.30 -16.42 -8.36
C LEU A 83 2.35 -15.38 -8.79
N VAL A 84 3.34 -15.82 -9.57
CA VAL A 84 4.32 -14.91 -10.21
C VAL A 84 3.57 -13.90 -11.08
N THR A 85 2.67 -14.39 -11.93
CA THR A 85 1.69 -13.61 -12.68
C THR A 85 0.34 -14.30 -12.64
N SER A 86 -0.72 -13.53 -12.56
CA SER A 86 -2.09 -14.06 -12.46
C SER A 86 -2.53 -14.76 -13.75
N THR A 87 -3.60 -15.53 -13.63
CA THR A 87 -4.23 -16.18 -14.79
C THR A 87 -5.61 -15.57 -15.01
N GLY A 88 -5.77 -14.89 -16.14
CA GLY A 88 -7.03 -14.31 -16.54
C GLY A 88 -7.87 -15.24 -17.41
N ILE A 89 -8.77 -14.64 -18.22
CA ILE A 89 -9.63 -15.39 -19.12
C ILE A 89 -8.81 -16.24 -20.10
N GLU A 90 -9.38 -17.39 -20.52
CA GLU A 90 -8.76 -18.29 -21.49
C GLU A 90 -7.36 -18.77 -21.11
N GLY A 91 -7.01 -18.71 -19.81
CA GLY A 91 -5.69 -19.11 -19.30
C GLY A 91 -4.57 -18.12 -19.62
N ARG A 92 -4.87 -16.92 -20.12
CA ARG A 92 -3.88 -15.88 -20.41
C ARG A 92 -3.18 -15.43 -19.17
N LYS A 93 -1.89 -15.11 -19.27
CA LYS A 93 -1.08 -14.64 -18.14
C LYS A 93 -0.99 -13.12 -18.15
N THR A 94 -1.12 -12.51 -16.96
CA THR A 94 -0.85 -11.09 -16.78
C THR A 94 0.65 -10.81 -16.90
N GLU A 95 1.01 -9.57 -17.22
CA GLU A 95 2.42 -9.17 -17.30
C GLU A 95 3.08 -9.03 -15.93
N ARG A 96 2.30 -8.73 -14.89
CA ARG A 96 2.78 -8.39 -13.55
C ARG A 96 2.10 -9.21 -12.47
N ASN A 97 2.76 -9.27 -11.31
CA ASN A 97 2.21 -9.86 -10.09
C ASN A 97 0.96 -9.09 -9.61
N SER A 98 0.02 -9.79 -8.98
CA SER A 98 -1.17 -9.17 -8.40
C SER A 98 -0.82 -8.50 -7.06
N PRO A 99 -0.94 -7.15 -6.94
CA PRO A 99 -0.67 -6.47 -5.68
C PRO A 99 -1.82 -6.64 -4.69
N SER A 100 -1.51 -6.58 -3.39
CA SER A 100 -2.56 -6.45 -2.38
C SER A 100 -3.35 -5.16 -2.55
N ILE A 101 -4.67 -5.23 -2.37
CA ILE A 101 -5.58 -4.08 -2.36
C ILE A 101 -5.97 -3.62 -0.94
N LEU A 102 -5.40 -4.25 0.10
CA LEU A 102 -5.60 -3.80 1.48
C LEU A 102 -5.13 -2.35 1.64
N ASN A 103 -5.91 -1.57 2.36
CA ASN A 103 -5.65 -0.14 2.61
C ASN A 103 -5.59 0.74 1.34
N SER A 104 -6.16 0.28 0.22
CA SER A 104 -6.19 1.04 -1.04
C SER A 104 -6.89 2.41 -0.92
N ALA A 105 -7.79 2.57 0.05
CA ALA A 105 -8.44 3.85 0.36
C ALA A 105 -7.46 5.00 0.61
N PHE A 106 -6.25 4.72 1.10
CA PHE A 106 -5.26 5.72 1.47
C PHE A 106 -4.22 5.99 0.38
N LEU A 107 -4.25 5.24 -0.72
CA LEU A 107 -3.33 5.43 -1.83
C LEU A 107 -3.64 6.74 -2.57
N LYS A 108 -2.61 7.56 -2.81
CA LYS A 108 -2.72 8.78 -3.62
C LYS A 108 -2.89 8.47 -5.11
N THR A 109 -2.29 7.38 -5.54
CA THR A 109 -2.38 6.84 -6.89
C THR A 109 -2.34 5.31 -6.82
N VAL A 110 -3.03 4.68 -7.76
CA VAL A 110 -3.11 3.22 -7.86
C VAL A 110 -2.39 2.70 -9.11
N MET A 111 -2.34 1.40 -9.29
CA MET A 111 -1.52 0.64 -10.23
C MET A 111 -0.02 0.67 -9.87
N TYR A 112 0.75 -0.25 -10.46
CA TYR A 112 2.21 -0.28 -10.26
C TYR A 112 2.93 0.98 -10.80
N ASP A 113 2.39 1.58 -11.86
CA ASP A 113 2.95 2.78 -12.47
C ASP A 113 2.54 4.08 -11.75
N ALA A 114 1.73 3.98 -10.68
CA ALA A 114 1.27 5.10 -9.86
C ALA A 114 0.66 6.24 -10.70
N HIS A 115 -0.25 5.91 -11.62
CA HIS A 115 -0.77 6.87 -12.59
C HIS A 115 -2.27 7.16 -12.50
N LEU A 116 -3.06 6.24 -11.95
CA LEU A 116 -4.50 6.46 -11.78
C LEU A 116 -4.78 7.12 -10.44
N PRO A 117 -5.54 8.22 -10.40
CA PRO A 117 -5.78 8.98 -9.18
C PRO A 117 -6.86 8.39 -8.28
N THR A 118 -7.72 7.50 -8.79
CA THR A 118 -8.87 6.98 -8.02
C THR A 118 -9.09 5.49 -8.25
N LEU A 119 -9.72 4.84 -7.25
CA LEU A 119 -10.15 3.44 -7.38
C LEU A 119 -11.24 3.27 -8.45
N GLU A 120 -12.14 4.27 -8.61
CA GLU A 120 -13.17 4.26 -9.62
C GLU A 120 -12.62 4.15 -11.04
N MET A 121 -11.48 4.79 -11.31
CA MET A 121 -10.78 4.65 -12.60
C MET A 121 -10.06 3.31 -12.70
N GLN A 122 -9.50 2.83 -11.60
CA GLN A 122 -8.77 1.57 -11.57
C GLN A 122 -9.66 0.37 -11.89
N VAL A 123 -10.88 0.32 -11.38
CA VAL A 123 -11.85 -0.77 -11.63
C VAL A 123 -12.06 -1.04 -13.13
N ILE A 124 -11.97 -0.01 -13.98
CA ILE A 124 -12.19 -0.14 -15.43
C ILE A 124 -11.06 -0.93 -16.11
N VAL A 125 -9.83 -0.80 -15.61
CA VAL A 125 -8.63 -1.37 -16.24
C VAL A 125 -8.69 -2.90 -16.32
N PRO A 126 -8.80 -3.64 -15.21
CA PRO A 126 -8.83 -5.11 -15.24
C PRO A 126 -10.03 -5.66 -16.01
N ILE A 127 -11.15 -4.93 -16.03
CA ILE A 127 -12.34 -5.35 -16.79
C ILE A 127 -12.05 -5.37 -18.28
N GLN A 128 -11.31 -4.39 -18.80
CA GLN A 128 -11.03 -4.26 -20.23
C GLN A 128 -9.73 -4.93 -20.65
N GLU A 129 -8.82 -5.21 -19.71
CA GLU A 129 -7.52 -5.81 -20.04
C GLU A 129 -7.69 -7.24 -20.52
N HIS A 130 -7.20 -7.48 -21.75
CA HIS A 130 -7.39 -8.74 -22.47
C HIS A 130 -6.73 -9.95 -21.80
N THR A 131 -5.68 -9.72 -21.00
CA THR A 131 -5.02 -10.76 -20.22
C THR A 131 -5.66 -11.00 -18.85
N GLU A 132 -6.65 -10.17 -18.46
CA GLU A 132 -7.37 -10.27 -17.18
C GLU A 132 -8.83 -10.68 -17.40
N MET A 133 -9.76 -9.74 -17.50
CA MET A 133 -11.20 -10.01 -17.66
C MET A 133 -11.68 -9.89 -19.11
N GLY A 134 -10.94 -9.19 -19.97
CA GLY A 134 -11.11 -9.10 -21.43
C GLY A 134 -12.48 -8.65 -21.90
N ASN A 135 -13.24 -7.90 -21.10
CA ASN A 135 -14.61 -7.54 -21.40
C ASN A 135 -14.70 -6.11 -22.01
N ASN A 136 -15.70 -5.88 -22.81
CA ASN A 136 -16.04 -4.54 -23.26
C ASN A 136 -17.00 -3.89 -22.25
N MET A 137 -16.69 -2.67 -21.80
CA MET A 137 -17.49 -1.99 -20.80
C MET A 137 -18.97 -1.80 -21.22
N LYS A 138 -19.23 -1.47 -22.50
CA LYS A 138 -20.60 -1.28 -23.01
C LYS A 138 -21.39 -2.59 -22.94
N GLU A 139 -20.79 -3.68 -23.39
CA GLU A 139 -21.41 -5.01 -23.40
C GLU A 139 -21.62 -5.53 -21.97
N LEU A 140 -20.63 -5.33 -21.11
CA LEU A 140 -20.74 -5.67 -19.69
C LEU A 140 -21.93 -4.95 -19.02
N ILE A 141 -22.05 -3.64 -19.24
CA ILE A 141 -23.16 -2.87 -18.65
C ILE A 141 -24.51 -3.35 -19.17
N GLN A 142 -24.65 -3.65 -20.45
CA GLN A 142 -25.89 -4.22 -21.00
C GLN A 142 -26.21 -5.57 -20.33
N LYS A 143 -25.24 -6.45 -20.20
CA LYS A 143 -25.37 -7.75 -19.54
C LYS A 143 -25.80 -7.62 -18.08
N LEU A 144 -25.13 -6.77 -17.30
CA LEU A 144 -25.44 -6.60 -15.86
C LEU A 144 -26.78 -5.88 -15.63
N ARG A 145 -27.13 -4.91 -16.48
CA ARG A 145 -28.44 -4.22 -16.44
C ARG A 145 -29.61 -5.17 -16.65
N ALA A 146 -29.43 -6.20 -17.45
CA ALA A 146 -30.45 -7.23 -17.70
C ALA A 146 -30.68 -8.14 -16.48
N ILE A 147 -29.86 -8.08 -15.46
CA ILE A 147 -30.01 -8.84 -14.22
C ILE A 147 -30.90 -8.05 -13.26
N PRO A 148 -32.14 -8.53 -12.96
CA PRO A 148 -33.12 -7.76 -12.16
C PRO A 148 -32.58 -7.28 -10.83
N GLU A 149 -31.78 -8.09 -10.15
CA GLU A 149 -31.19 -7.75 -8.87
C GLU A 149 -30.22 -6.56 -8.94
N TYR A 150 -29.34 -6.51 -9.95
CA TYR A 150 -28.42 -5.39 -10.14
C TYR A 150 -29.16 -4.10 -10.54
N GLN A 151 -30.17 -4.24 -11.41
CA GLN A 151 -30.99 -3.10 -11.79
C GLN A 151 -31.79 -2.53 -10.61
N ALA A 152 -32.36 -3.38 -9.77
CA ALA A 152 -33.08 -2.97 -8.56
C ALA A 152 -32.15 -2.30 -7.54
N ALA A 153 -30.95 -2.87 -7.33
CA ALA A 153 -29.93 -2.28 -6.45
C ALA A 153 -29.49 -0.89 -6.96
N ALA A 154 -29.23 -0.74 -8.26
CA ALA A 154 -28.86 0.54 -8.86
C ALA A 154 -29.93 1.62 -8.64
N LYS A 155 -31.21 1.28 -8.88
CA LYS A 155 -32.33 2.19 -8.62
C LYS A 155 -32.42 2.58 -7.15
N LYS A 156 -32.32 1.61 -6.24
CA LYS A 156 -32.43 1.86 -4.79
C LYS A 156 -31.28 2.71 -4.26
N ILE A 157 -30.04 2.40 -4.65
CA ILE A 157 -28.82 2.96 -4.03
C ILE A 157 -28.40 4.27 -4.71
N PHE A 158 -28.55 4.35 -6.03
CA PHE A 158 -28.05 5.46 -6.84
C PHE A 158 -29.14 6.26 -7.55
N ASN A 159 -30.41 5.86 -7.45
CA ASN A 159 -31.56 6.45 -8.15
C ASN A 159 -31.39 6.52 -9.68
N ARG A 160 -30.73 5.51 -10.27
CA ARG A 160 -30.44 5.44 -11.71
C ARG A 160 -30.45 4.02 -12.22
N ASP A 161 -30.42 3.84 -13.54
CA ASP A 161 -30.19 2.53 -14.14
C ASP A 161 -28.79 2.03 -13.86
N PHE A 162 -28.60 0.70 -13.87
CA PHE A 162 -27.26 0.13 -13.75
C PHE A 162 -26.39 0.56 -14.93
N ASP A 163 -25.28 1.21 -14.64
CA ASP A 163 -24.32 1.72 -15.60
C ASP A 163 -22.87 1.64 -15.08
N ALA A 164 -21.90 2.16 -15.84
CA ALA A 164 -20.49 2.16 -15.42
C ALA A 164 -20.24 2.98 -14.14
N TYR A 165 -21.06 4.01 -13.90
CA TYR A 165 -20.99 4.79 -12.66
C TYR A 165 -21.35 3.93 -11.46
N VAL A 166 -22.46 3.19 -11.51
CA VAL A 166 -22.90 2.28 -10.44
C VAL A 166 -21.84 1.19 -10.20
N LEU A 167 -21.36 0.56 -11.27
CA LEU A 167 -20.35 -0.51 -11.20
C LEU A 167 -19.10 -0.03 -10.47
N THR A 168 -18.47 1.04 -10.98
CA THR A 168 -17.20 1.51 -10.47
C THR A 168 -17.28 2.04 -9.04
N ARG A 169 -18.35 2.80 -8.72
CA ARG A 169 -18.52 3.36 -7.37
C ARG A 169 -18.83 2.30 -6.33
N SER A 170 -19.58 1.26 -6.70
CA SER A 170 -19.87 0.17 -5.77
C SER A 170 -18.60 -0.65 -5.44
N ILE A 171 -17.85 -1.08 -6.47
CA ILE A 171 -16.63 -1.86 -6.25
C ILE A 171 -15.62 -1.04 -5.44
N SER A 172 -15.38 0.22 -5.80
CA SER A 172 -14.46 1.10 -5.06
C SER A 172 -14.89 1.36 -3.62
N ALA A 173 -16.20 1.47 -3.35
CA ALA A 173 -16.71 1.60 -1.99
C ALA A 173 -16.39 0.35 -1.16
N PHE A 174 -16.54 -0.84 -1.72
CA PHE A 174 -16.13 -2.08 -1.07
C PHE A 174 -14.61 -2.13 -0.84
N GLU A 175 -13.79 -1.86 -1.86
CA GLU A 175 -12.33 -1.88 -1.74
C GLU A 175 -11.82 -0.94 -0.64
N ARG A 176 -12.45 0.23 -0.47
CA ARG A 176 -12.10 1.18 0.60
C ARG A 176 -12.32 0.61 2.00
N THR A 177 -13.21 -0.35 2.18
CA THR A 177 -13.45 -0.99 3.47
C THR A 177 -12.45 -2.09 3.82
N LEU A 178 -11.56 -2.45 2.89
CA LEU A 178 -10.55 -3.49 3.08
C LEU A 178 -9.36 -2.92 3.88
N LEU A 179 -9.48 -2.89 5.19
CA LEU A 179 -8.52 -2.26 6.10
C LEU A 179 -7.69 -3.29 6.86
N SER A 180 -6.40 -3.00 7.00
CA SER A 180 -5.43 -3.80 7.76
C SER A 180 -4.58 -2.87 8.64
N PHE A 181 -5.03 -2.66 9.90
CA PHE A 181 -4.40 -1.80 10.91
C PHE A 181 -4.44 -2.42 12.30
N ASN A 182 -4.52 -3.74 12.41
CA ASN A 182 -4.56 -4.43 13.69
C ASN A 182 -3.48 -5.49 13.87
N SER A 183 -2.35 -5.32 13.19
CA SER A 183 -1.16 -6.17 13.34
C SER A 183 -0.56 -6.06 14.76
N ARG A 184 0.36 -6.95 15.10
CA ARG A 184 1.11 -6.88 16.37
C ARG A 184 1.91 -5.59 16.48
N PHE A 185 2.49 -5.11 15.36
CA PHE A 185 3.14 -3.81 15.33
C PHE A 185 2.17 -2.66 15.60
N ASP A 186 0.95 -2.71 15.06
CA ASP A 186 -0.06 -1.67 15.34
C ASP A 186 -0.46 -1.64 16.81
N GLN A 187 -0.63 -2.79 17.44
CA GLN A 187 -0.91 -2.89 18.87
C GLN A 187 0.25 -2.33 19.71
N PHE A 188 1.49 -2.64 19.32
CA PHE A 188 2.68 -2.08 19.94
C PHE A 188 2.74 -0.55 19.79
N SER A 189 2.48 -0.03 18.61
CA SER A 189 2.50 1.41 18.34
C SER A 189 1.42 2.18 19.12
N ARG A 190 0.29 1.52 19.42
CA ARG A 190 -0.78 2.04 20.28
C ARG A 190 -0.52 1.88 21.78
N GLY A 191 0.67 1.42 22.18
CA GLY A 191 1.10 1.37 23.59
C GLY A 191 1.15 -0.03 24.22
N ASN A 192 0.68 -1.08 23.55
CA ASN A 192 0.83 -2.45 24.04
C ASN A 192 2.27 -2.94 23.82
N LYS A 193 3.15 -2.61 24.77
CA LYS A 193 4.58 -2.95 24.68
C LYS A 193 4.87 -4.45 24.65
N SER A 194 3.94 -5.31 25.07
CA SER A 194 4.07 -6.76 25.03
C SER A 194 3.66 -7.38 23.69
N ALA A 195 3.04 -6.62 22.78
CA ALA A 195 2.60 -7.10 21.48
C ALA A 195 3.75 -7.53 20.55
N LEU A 196 4.96 -7.00 20.76
CA LEU A 196 6.17 -7.39 20.03
C LEU A 196 7.15 -8.14 20.93
N THR A 197 7.76 -9.19 20.40
CA THR A 197 8.89 -9.89 21.00
C THR A 197 10.16 -9.01 21.01
N ALA A 198 11.19 -9.45 21.72
CA ALA A 198 12.49 -8.76 21.72
C ALA A 198 13.13 -8.70 20.33
N ASP A 199 13.04 -9.79 19.55
CA ASP A 199 13.58 -9.84 18.20
C ASP A 199 12.82 -8.95 17.22
N GLU A 200 11.49 -8.87 17.33
CA GLU A 200 10.68 -7.95 16.51
C GLU A 200 10.99 -6.48 16.81
N LYS A 201 11.21 -6.13 18.09
CA LYS A 201 11.65 -4.78 18.48
C LYS A 201 13.06 -4.46 17.94
N ALA A 202 13.98 -5.43 18.01
CA ALA A 202 15.31 -5.30 17.44
C ALA A 202 15.23 -5.13 15.91
N GLY A 203 14.37 -5.91 15.23
CA GLY A 203 14.09 -5.80 13.80
C GLY A 203 13.52 -4.44 13.41
N TRP A 204 12.58 -3.90 14.21
CA TRP A 204 12.07 -2.53 14.02
C TRP A 204 13.19 -1.48 14.11
N LYS A 205 14.10 -1.61 15.08
CA LYS A 205 15.24 -0.71 15.22
C LYS A 205 16.19 -0.81 14.01
N LEU A 206 16.46 -2.03 13.52
CA LEU A 206 17.23 -2.22 12.28
C LEU A 206 16.55 -1.52 11.11
N PHE A 207 15.26 -1.73 10.91
CA PHE A 207 14.45 -1.17 9.83
C PHE A 207 14.43 0.35 9.83
N SER A 208 14.26 0.97 11.02
CA SER A 208 14.05 2.40 11.15
C SER A 208 15.34 3.22 11.32
N GLU A 209 16.36 2.68 12.00
CA GLU A 209 17.54 3.46 12.42
C GLU A 209 18.83 3.04 11.69
N LYS A 210 19.07 1.72 11.50
CA LYS A 210 20.32 1.22 10.90
C LYS A 210 20.25 1.15 9.37
N LEU A 211 19.15 0.62 8.84
CA LEU A 211 18.98 0.33 7.40
C LEU A 211 18.20 1.41 6.66
N TYR A 212 17.58 2.31 7.39
CA TYR A 212 16.77 3.41 6.85
C TYR A 212 15.66 3.01 5.89
N CYS A 213 15.14 1.77 5.98
CA CYS A 213 14.03 1.29 5.16
C CYS A 213 12.77 2.17 5.32
N ILE A 214 12.64 2.80 6.48
CA ILE A 214 11.57 3.76 6.82
C ILE A 214 11.54 4.97 5.88
N GLN A 215 12.63 5.30 5.17
CA GLN A 215 12.64 6.42 4.22
C GLN A 215 11.70 6.17 3.02
N CYS A 216 11.53 4.91 2.63
CA CYS A 216 10.61 4.51 1.58
C CYS A 216 9.32 3.87 2.14
N HIS A 217 9.41 3.29 3.33
CA HIS A 217 8.33 2.55 3.96
C HIS A 217 7.98 3.07 5.37
N PRO A 218 7.57 4.36 5.50
CA PRO A 218 7.21 4.94 6.80
C PRO A 218 5.91 4.36 7.34
N ALA A 219 5.86 4.17 8.68
CA ALA A 219 4.61 3.88 9.35
C ALA A 219 3.65 5.11 9.27
N PRO A 220 2.34 4.92 9.35
CA PRO A 220 1.62 3.67 9.60
C PRO A 220 1.37 2.82 8.34
N TYR A 221 1.53 3.36 7.16
CA TYR A 221 1.18 2.67 5.89
C TYR A 221 2.31 1.79 5.37
N PHE A 222 3.53 1.96 5.84
CA PHE A 222 4.74 1.29 5.35
C PHE A 222 4.95 1.48 3.84
N THR A 223 4.65 2.67 3.36
CA THR A 223 4.87 3.18 2.00
C THR A 223 4.83 4.71 2.02
N THR A 224 5.59 5.35 1.15
CA THR A 224 5.48 6.79 0.89
C THR A 224 4.39 7.13 -0.13
N PHE A 225 3.78 6.12 -0.77
CA PHE A 225 2.87 6.24 -1.93
C PHE A 225 3.54 6.75 -3.22
N GLU A 226 4.82 7.08 -3.18
CA GLU A 226 5.59 7.56 -4.33
C GLU A 226 6.07 6.38 -5.22
N ALA A 227 6.59 6.71 -6.39
CA ALA A 227 7.24 5.75 -7.28
C ALA A 227 8.76 5.89 -7.22
N ALA A 228 9.46 4.76 -7.17
CA ALA A 228 10.92 4.73 -7.13
C ALA A 228 11.49 3.55 -7.95
N ASN A 229 12.72 3.71 -8.41
CA ASN A 229 13.49 2.62 -8.99
C ASN A 229 14.32 1.97 -7.89
N ASN A 230 13.98 0.73 -7.53
CA ASN A 230 14.68 -0.02 -6.48
C ASN A 230 15.95 -0.75 -6.97
N GLY A 231 16.32 -0.57 -8.23
CA GLY A 231 17.48 -1.24 -8.81
C GLY A 231 17.29 -2.75 -9.00
N LEU A 232 16.06 -3.22 -9.21
CA LEU A 232 15.77 -4.64 -9.44
C LEU A 232 16.54 -5.18 -10.64
N TYR A 233 16.59 -4.41 -11.71
CA TYR A 233 17.32 -4.73 -12.94
C TYR A 233 18.29 -3.63 -13.35
N LYS A 234 19.36 -4.02 -14.05
CA LYS A 234 20.25 -3.09 -14.75
C LYS A 234 19.58 -2.57 -16.04
N ASP A 235 18.77 -3.40 -16.67
CA ASP A 235 17.91 -3.09 -17.80
C ASP A 235 16.53 -3.69 -17.55
N PHE A 236 15.48 -2.89 -17.72
CA PHE A 236 14.10 -3.27 -17.47
C PHE A 236 13.40 -3.87 -18.71
N GLY A 237 14.10 -4.01 -19.84
CA GLY A 237 13.54 -4.61 -21.03
C GLY A 237 12.26 -3.93 -21.51
N SER A 238 11.20 -4.72 -21.70
CA SER A 238 9.88 -4.24 -22.15
C SER A 238 9.08 -3.55 -21.04
N ASP A 239 9.20 -3.98 -19.79
CA ASP A 239 8.48 -3.35 -18.66
C ASP A 239 9.35 -2.26 -18.00
N LYS A 240 9.28 -1.08 -18.57
CA LYS A 240 10.00 0.10 -18.08
C LYS A 240 9.27 0.84 -16.95
N GLY A 241 8.25 0.23 -16.33
CA GLY A 241 7.49 0.82 -15.23
C GLY A 241 6.78 2.11 -15.67
N ARG A 242 6.81 3.10 -14.80
CA ARG A 242 6.14 4.39 -14.98
C ARG A 242 6.43 5.09 -16.33
N PHE A 243 7.60 4.86 -16.92
CA PHE A 243 7.94 5.35 -18.25
C PHE A 243 6.90 4.93 -19.32
N ARG A 244 6.26 3.76 -19.20
CA ARG A 244 5.25 3.28 -20.16
C ARG A 244 4.04 4.24 -20.28
N ILE A 245 3.79 5.01 -19.25
CA ILE A 245 2.63 5.93 -19.16
C ILE A 245 3.03 7.37 -19.49
N PHE A 246 4.12 7.86 -18.88
CA PHE A 246 4.47 9.27 -18.93
C PHE A 246 5.50 9.62 -20.01
N LEU A 247 6.19 8.62 -20.56
CA LEU A 247 7.25 8.75 -21.57
C LEU A 247 8.43 9.63 -21.10
N ASP A 248 8.52 9.91 -19.79
CA ASP A 248 9.67 10.59 -19.19
C ASP A 248 10.79 9.58 -18.95
N SER A 249 11.96 9.79 -19.57
CA SER A 249 13.12 8.93 -19.42
C SER A 249 13.61 8.80 -17.98
N ASN A 250 13.32 9.79 -17.12
CA ASN A 250 13.61 9.74 -15.68
C ASN A 250 12.72 8.75 -14.92
N ASP A 251 11.63 8.29 -15.53
CA ASP A 251 10.69 7.33 -14.93
C ASP A 251 10.99 5.87 -15.27
N ILE A 252 12.05 5.58 -16.03
CA ILE A 252 12.43 4.20 -16.37
C ILE A 252 12.75 3.40 -15.10
N GLY A 253 12.05 2.27 -14.94
CA GLY A 253 12.20 1.36 -13.82
C GLY A 253 11.62 1.87 -12.50
N LYS A 254 10.86 2.96 -12.51
CA LYS A 254 10.10 3.39 -11.35
C LYS A 254 8.77 2.65 -11.26
N PHE A 255 8.52 2.11 -10.08
CA PHE A 255 7.26 1.49 -9.69
C PHE A 255 6.79 2.07 -8.36
N LYS A 256 5.48 2.06 -8.13
CA LYS A 256 4.92 2.50 -6.85
C LYS A 256 5.54 1.71 -5.71
N ILE A 257 6.03 2.39 -4.69
CA ILE A 257 6.55 1.78 -3.46
C ILE A 257 5.39 1.07 -2.77
N PRO A 258 5.42 -0.28 -2.65
CA PRO A 258 4.32 -1.01 -2.04
C PRO A 258 4.28 -0.82 -0.53
N SER A 259 3.10 -1.02 0.07
CA SER A 259 3.03 -1.23 1.51
C SER A 259 3.73 -2.53 1.89
N LEU A 260 4.43 -2.54 3.03
CA LEU A 260 4.99 -3.78 3.60
C LEU A 260 4.02 -4.50 4.54
N ARG A 261 2.82 -3.93 4.75
CA ARG A 261 1.78 -4.62 5.52
C ARG A 261 1.41 -5.93 4.86
N ASN A 262 1.28 -6.96 5.68
CA ASN A 262 0.96 -8.32 5.22
C ASN A 262 1.98 -8.94 4.24
N SER A 263 3.22 -8.41 4.16
CA SER A 263 4.24 -8.94 3.25
C SER A 263 4.53 -10.43 3.47
N GLU A 264 4.32 -10.97 4.65
CA GLU A 264 4.38 -12.41 4.92
C GLU A 264 3.40 -13.23 4.06
N LEU A 265 2.25 -12.65 3.72
CA LEU A 265 1.18 -13.33 3.00
C LEU A 265 1.20 -13.09 1.49
N THR A 266 1.92 -12.07 1.02
CA THR A 266 1.82 -11.54 -0.35
C THR A 266 3.01 -11.89 -1.25
N PHE A 267 3.68 -13.01 -0.97
CA PHE A 267 4.70 -13.55 -1.88
C PHE A 267 4.07 -14.10 -3.16
N PRO A 268 4.81 -14.16 -4.30
CA PRO A 268 6.16 -13.67 -4.53
C PRO A 268 6.22 -12.14 -4.63
N TYR A 269 7.42 -11.58 -4.50
CA TYR A 269 7.65 -10.14 -4.39
C TYR A 269 8.12 -9.54 -5.71
N MET A 270 8.14 -8.20 -5.75
CA MET A 270 8.42 -7.32 -6.86
C MET A 270 7.23 -7.24 -7.85
N HIS A 271 7.28 -6.27 -8.77
CA HIS A 271 6.19 -6.04 -9.73
C HIS A 271 5.97 -7.23 -10.67
N ASP A 272 6.98 -8.04 -10.86
CA ASP A 272 7.00 -9.20 -11.76
C ASP A 272 7.01 -10.55 -11.03
N GLY A 273 6.93 -10.54 -9.70
CA GLY A 273 6.96 -11.76 -8.88
C GLY A 273 8.31 -12.50 -8.92
N SER A 274 9.40 -11.84 -9.30
CA SER A 274 10.73 -12.48 -9.50
C SER A 274 11.39 -12.97 -8.23
N MET A 275 11.00 -12.49 -7.06
CA MET A 275 11.56 -12.89 -5.76
C MET A 275 10.57 -13.74 -4.97
N LYS A 276 10.97 -14.95 -4.61
CA LYS A 276 10.06 -15.94 -4.00
C LYS A 276 9.96 -15.80 -2.47
N SER A 277 10.94 -15.18 -1.83
CA SER A 277 11.04 -15.09 -0.37
C SER A 277 11.49 -13.71 0.09
N LEU A 278 11.21 -13.37 1.36
CA LEU A 278 11.79 -12.18 2.00
C LEU A 278 13.32 -12.26 2.11
N ASP A 279 13.89 -13.46 2.11
CA ASP A 279 15.34 -13.63 2.07
C ASP A 279 15.93 -13.13 0.75
N ASP A 280 15.26 -13.39 -0.38
CA ASP A 280 15.66 -12.88 -1.69
C ASP A 280 15.57 -11.34 -1.73
N VAL A 281 14.48 -10.79 -1.18
CA VAL A 281 14.27 -9.34 -1.09
C VAL A 281 15.35 -8.67 -0.24
N ILE A 282 15.64 -9.22 0.94
CA ILE A 282 16.68 -8.69 1.82
C ILE A 282 18.04 -8.79 1.15
N ALA A 283 18.37 -9.91 0.51
CA ALA A 283 19.63 -10.09 -0.22
C ALA A 283 19.79 -9.07 -1.37
N HIS A 284 18.70 -8.78 -2.10
CA HIS A 284 18.70 -7.73 -3.12
C HIS A 284 19.08 -6.36 -2.53
N TYR A 285 18.45 -5.95 -1.45
CA TYR A 285 18.76 -4.67 -0.80
C TYR A 285 20.15 -4.67 -0.15
N GLN A 286 20.59 -5.80 0.44
CA GLN A 286 21.97 -5.94 0.97
C GLN A 286 23.03 -5.71 -0.12
N SER A 287 22.80 -6.19 -1.34
CA SER A 287 23.69 -5.95 -2.47
C SER A 287 23.72 -4.50 -2.95
N GLY A 288 22.76 -3.68 -2.52
CA GLY A 288 22.56 -2.31 -2.99
C GLY A 288 21.98 -2.25 -4.41
N GLY A 289 21.23 -3.27 -4.86
CA GLY A 289 20.56 -3.34 -6.17
C GLY A 289 21.52 -3.58 -7.34
N LYS A 290 20.98 -3.59 -8.56
CA LYS A 290 21.73 -3.90 -9.80
C LYS A 290 22.40 -2.68 -10.46
N LYS A 291 22.45 -1.53 -9.78
CA LYS A 291 23.15 -0.30 -10.22
C LYS A 291 22.58 0.28 -11.52
N HIS A 292 21.24 0.27 -11.67
CA HIS A 292 20.61 1.03 -12.75
C HIS A 292 20.90 2.53 -12.61
N LYS A 293 21.09 3.25 -13.71
CA LYS A 293 21.46 4.69 -13.71
C LYS A 293 20.47 5.59 -12.96
N LEU A 294 19.18 5.20 -12.93
CA LEU A 294 18.10 5.93 -12.24
C LEU A 294 17.71 5.28 -10.91
N GLN A 295 18.49 4.31 -10.42
CA GLN A 295 18.22 3.71 -9.11
C GLN A 295 18.20 4.76 -8.02
N SER A 296 17.27 4.63 -7.08
CA SER A 296 17.19 5.52 -5.92
C SER A 296 18.51 5.58 -5.16
N LYS A 297 19.01 6.78 -4.90
CA LYS A 297 20.27 7.02 -4.17
C LYS A 297 20.22 6.58 -2.70
N ILE A 298 19.02 6.35 -2.16
CA ILE A 298 18.81 5.82 -0.81
C ILE A 298 19.30 4.38 -0.72
N ILE A 299 19.19 3.60 -1.82
CA ILE A 299 19.54 2.19 -1.86
C ILE A 299 21.06 2.06 -1.96
N LYS A 300 21.66 1.70 -0.85
CA LYS A 300 23.09 1.46 -0.72
C LYS A 300 23.33 0.05 -0.16
N PRO A 301 24.47 -0.60 -0.48
CA PRO A 301 24.77 -1.90 0.11
C PRO A 301 24.94 -1.77 1.64
N PHE A 302 24.58 -2.83 2.35
CA PHE A 302 24.73 -2.93 3.80
C PHE A 302 24.98 -4.38 4.22
N GLU A 303 25.47 -4.55 5.45
CA GLU A 303 25.72 -5.86 6.01
C GLU A 303 24.78 -6.16 7.18
N LEU A 304 24.35 -7.41 7.26
CA LEU A 304 23.59 -7.98 8.37
C LEU A 304 24.22 -9.30 8.80
N THR A 305 24.33 -9.50 10.10
CA THR A 305 24.55 -10.83 10.67
C THR A 305 23.31 -11.72 10.43
N ASN A 306 23.47 -13.03 10.54
CA ASN A 306 22.33 -13.96 10.44
C ASN A 306 21.24 -13.63 11.47
N LYS A 307 21.63 -13.23 12.67
CA LYS A 307 20.68 -12.82 13.72
C LYS A 307 19.92 -11.56 13.33
N GLU A 308 20.57 -10.53 12.87
CA GLU A 308 19.95 -9.29 12.42
C GLU A 308 18.99 -9.54 11.23
N LYS A 309 19.35 -10.42 10.30
CA LYS A 309 18.48 -10.82 9.20
C LYS A 309 17.20 -11.48 9.71
N GLN A 310 17.29 -12.39 10.68
CA GLN A 310 16.11 -12.99 11.29
C GLN A 310 15.27 -11.98 12.08
N GLN A 311 15.89 -11.06 12.80
CA GLN A 311 15.19 -9.99 13.51
C GLN A 311 14.44 -9.07 12.54
N LEU A 312 15.04 -8.68 11.43
CA LEU A 312 14.39 -7.88 10.39
C LEU A 312 13.17 -8.62 9.81
N LYS A 313 13.29 -9.90 9.51
CA LYS A 313 12.17 -10.73 9.04
C LYS A 313 11.06 -10.84 10.10
N SER A 314 11.42 -11.07 11.36
CA SER A 314 10.46 -11.12 12.46
C SER A 314 9.67 -9.82 12.59
N PHE A 315 10.34 -8.67 12.44
CA PHE A 315 9.64 -7.39 12.38
C PHE A 315 8.68 -7.31 11.19
N LEU A 316 9.10 -7.68 9.97
CA LEU A 316 8.20 -7.67 8.81
C LEU A 316 6.98 -8.58 9.01
N TYR A 317 7.15 -9.73 9.63
CA TYR A 317 6.05 -10.63 10.01
C TYR A 317 5.12 -10.01 11.07
N SER A 318 5.63 -9.14 11.94
CA SER A 318 4.79 -8.44 12.91
C SER A 318 3.82 -7.43 12.26
N LEU A 319 3.99 -7.10 10.97
CA LEU A 319 3.08 -6.26 10.19
C LEU A 319 1.89 -7.05 9.61
N THR A 320 1.83 -8.36 9.84
CA THR A 320 0.73 -9.22 9.37
C THR A 320 -0.51 -9.01 10.23
N ASP A 321 -1.62 -8.77 9.56
CA ASP A 321 -2.94 -8.59 10.14
C ASP A 321 -3.97 -9.34 9.30
N THR A 322 -4.63 -10.32 9.90
CA THR A 322 -5.71 -11.11 9.28
C THR A 322 -7.09 -10.74 9.82
N SER A 323 -7.19 -9.69 10.65
CA SER A 323 -8.47 -9.31 11.27
C SER A 323 -9.52 -8.86 10.26
N TYR A 324 -9.12 -8.36 9.09
CA TYR A 324 -10.02 -8.00 7.99
C TYR A 324 -10.87 -9.19 7.51
N MET A 325 -10.39 -10.43 7.66
CA MET A 325 -11.14 -11.63 7.31
C MET A 325 -12.42 -11.78 8.14
N ARG A 326 -12.40 -11.35 9.41
CA ARG A 326 -13.57 -11.42 10.29
C ARG A 326 -14.64 -10.39 9.91
N SER A 327 -14.23 -9.20 9.48
CA SER A 327 -15.17 -8.15 9.05
C SER A 327 -15.89 -8.49 7.75
N MET A 328 -15.35 -9.40 6.97
CA MET A 328 -15.92 -9.79 5.68
C MET A 328 -16.97 -10.88 5.75
N ASN A 329 -17.21 -11.48 6.96
CA ASN A 329 -18.20 -12.55 7.15
C ASN A 329 -18.22 -13.55 5.99
N PHE A 330 -17.07 -14.23 5.75
CA PHE A 330 -17.04 -15.42 4.89
C PHE A 330 -17.73 -16.58 5.63
N ARG A 331 -19.05 -16.56 5.70
CA ARG A 331 -19.88 -17.70 6.08
C ARG A 331 -20.89 -17.97 4.97
#